data_2dcec9acb175a566faa995b85f0ae3fa
#
_entry.id   2dcec9acb175a566faa995b85f0ae3fa
#
_cell.length_a   1.000
_cell.length_b   1.000
_cell.length_c   1.000
_cell.angle_alpha   90.00
_cell.angle_beta   90.00
_cell.angle_gamma   90.00
#
_symmetry.space_group_name_H-M   'P 1'
#
loop_
_entity.id
_entity.type
_entity.pdbx_description
1 polymer ?
#
loop_
_entity_poly.entity_id
_entity_poly.type
_entity_poly.pdbx_seq_one_letter_code
_entity_poly.pdbx_strand_id
1 'polypeptide(L)'
;HYNFPPYCVGEVGRIGFTNRREIGHGHLAERSLKPILPSNEEFPYTVRIVSEITESNGSSSMASVCGGSLAMMNAGVPIKEHVAGIAMGLIMEDEDNYAVLSDILGTEDFLGDMDFKVAGTKDGISAIQLDLKVPGLSMDVLSNALEQANKGRLHILGEMNKAIDKPNALSPYAPQIESFKIDKDKIGALIGPGGKNIKALQENAECVINIEDDGTVSVSAENKAKLDNAISQIKAVVQDPEVGTIFDGKVTKILDFGAFVEFAPGREG
;
A
#
# COMPACT_ATOMS: atom_id res chain seq x y z
N HIS A 1 9.71 0.48 3.13
CA HIS A 1 11.13 0.21 3.36
C HIS A 1 11.94 1.47 3.06
N TYR A 2 12.83 1.86 3.97
CA TYR A 2 13.60 3.11 3.89
C TYR A 2 15.09 2.79 4.05
N ASN A 3 15.89 3.16 3.07
CA ASN A 3 17.34 2.95 3.07
C ASN A 3 18.06 4.30 3.11
N PHE A 4 18.96 4.45 4.09
CA PHE A 4 19.75 5.65 4.30
C PHE A 4 21.23 5.27 4.51
N PRO A 5 21.93 4.94 3.42
CA PRO A 5 23.34 4.57 3.49
C PRO A 5 24.23 5.77 3.87
N PRO A 6 25.39 5.56 4.51
CA PRO A 6 26.26 6.64 4.96
C PRO A 6 26.65 7.62 3.86
N TYR A 7 26.84 7.15 2.65
CA TYR A 7 27.30 7.99 1.53
C TYR A 7 26.29 9.09 1.13
N CYS A 8 24.99 8.94 1.47
CA CYS A 8 23.99 9.95 1.12
C CYS A 8 24.18 11.30 1.86
N VAL A 9 24.98 11.31 2.92
CA VAL A 9 25.39 12.50 3.68
C VAL A 9 26.93 12.69 3.65
N GLY A 10 27.62 12.03 2.71
CA GLY A 10 29.07 12.14 2.53
C GLY A 10 29.89 11.39 3.60
N GLU A 11 29.28 10.50 4.36
CA GLU A 11 29.97 9.72 5.39
C GLU A 11 30.49 8.38 4.86
N VAL A 12 31.55 7.87 5.51
CA VAL A 12 32.06 6.52 5.29
C VAL A 12 31.56 5.64 6.45
N GLY A 13 30.89 4.55 6.10
CA GLY A 13 30.33 3.64 7.10
C GLY A 13 29.99 2.26 6.54
N ARG A 14 29.58 1.34 7.40
CA ARG A 14 29.15 -0.01 6.99
C ARG A 14 27.80 0.06 6.26
N ILE A 15 27.71 -0.65 5.15
CA ILE A 15 26.48 -0.83 4.37
C ILE A 15 25.97 -2.25 4.63
N GLY A 16 24.63 -2.43 4.61
CA GLY A 16 23.99 -3.75 4.73
C GLY A 16 23.40 -4.08 6.09
N PHE A 17 23.48 -3.17 7.05
CA PHE A 17 22.79 -3.29 8.34
C PHE A 17 21.79 -2.16 8.51
N THR A 18 20.55 -2.50 8.78
CA THR A 18 19.50 -1.52 9.08
C THR A 18 19.84 -0.76 10.36
N ASN A 19 19.96 0.55 10.27
CA ASN A 19 20.25 1.41 11.41
C ASN A 19 18.98 1.97 12.06
N ARG A 20 19.12 2.62 13.25
CA ARG A 20 17.97 3.18 13.97
C ARG A 20 17.24 4.26 13.19
N ARG A 21 17.97 5.07 12.41
CA ARG A 21 17.39 6.11 11.55
C ARG A 21 16.52 5.49 10.49
N GLU A 22 16.96 4.43 9.83
CA GLU A 22 16.18 3.73 8.80
C GLU A 22 14.89 3.16 9.35
N ILE A 23 14.93 2.57 10.53
CA ILE A 23 13.72 2.05 11.21
C ILE A 23 12.78 3.20 11.56
N GLY A 24 13.26 4.25 12.23
CA GLY A 24 12.44 5.38 12.69
C GLY A 24 11.83 6.18 11.54
N HIS A 25 12.62 6.50 10.52
CA HIS A 25 12.16 7.23 9.34
C HIS A 25 11.20 6.38 8.48
N GLY A 26 11.48 5.08 8.34
CA GLY A 26 10.59 4.15 7.66
C GLY A 26 9.22 4.08 8.34
N HIS A 27 9.17 3.94 9.66
CA HIS A 27 7.92 3.96 10.44
C HIS A 27 7.19 5.31 10.37
N LEU A 28 7.92 6.42 10.36
CA LEU A 28 7.29 7.73 10.23
C LEU A 28 6.60 7.87 8.86
N ALA A 29 7.29 7.48 7.78
CA ALA A 29 6.71 7.50 6.44
C ALA A 29 5.50 6.54 6.31
N GLU A 30 5.58 5.32 6.87
CA GLU A 30 4.47 4.37 6.90
C GLU A 30 3.25 4.95 7.62
N ARG A 31 3.42 5.48 8.84
CA ARG A 31 2.32 6.10 9.59
C ARG A 31 1.71 7.30 8.88
N SER A 32 2.53 8.07 8.17
CA SER A 32 2.08 9.23 7.40
C SER A 32 1.16 8.84 6.26
N LEU A 33 1.46 7.75 5.56
CA LEU A 33 0.77 7.30 4.34
C LEU A 33 -0.37 6.32 4.59
N LYS A 34 -0.32 5.55 5.68
CA LYS A 34 -1.32 4.53 5.99
C LYS A 34 -2.78 5.01 5.98
N PRO A 35 -3.13 6.21 6.51
CA PRO A 35 -4.51 6.67 6.55
C PRO A 35 -5.16 6.92 5.19
N ILE A 36 -4.37 7.11 4.14
CA ILE A 36 -4.88 7.39 2.78
C ILE A 36 -4.97 6.15 1.89
N LEU A 37 -4.49 5.00 2.36
CA LEU A 37 -4.56 3.77 1.60
C LEU A 37 -6.01 3.31 1.40
N PRO A 38 -6.34 2.75 0.24
CA PRO A 38 -7.62 2.09 0.02
C PRO A 38 -7.77 0.86 0.93
N SER A 39 -9.01 0.42 1.12
CA SER A 39 -9.28 -0.86 1.77
C SER A 39 -8.85 -2.04 0.89
N ASN A 40 -8.66 -3.22 1.49
CA ASN A 40 -8.35 -4.43 0.73
C ASN A 40 -9.49 -4.84 -0.22
N GLU A 41 -10.71 -4.42 0.07
CA GLU A 41 -11.88 -4.67 -0.80
C GLU A 41 -11.82 -3.79 -2.07
N GLU A 42 -11.36 -2.53 -1.92
CA GLU A 42 -11.23 -1.58 -3.04
C GLU A 42 -9.96 -1.85 -3.87
N PHE A 43 -8.88 -2.29 -3.22
CA PHE A 43 -7.58 -2.50 -3.85
C PHE A 43 -6.88 -3.72 -3.23
N PRO A 44 -7.15 -4.94 -3.71
CA PRO A 44 -6.67 -6.19 -3.11
C PRO A 44 -5.19 -6.49 -3.44
N TYR A 45 -4.34 -5.47 -3.39
CA TYR A 45 -2.90 -5.59 -3.62
C TYR A 45 -2.11 -5.23 -2.37
N THR A 46 -0.98 -5.89 -2.19
CA THR A 46 0.01 -5.47 -1.21
C THR A 46 0.79 -4.26 -1.75
N VAL A 47 0.75 -3.15 -1.02
CA VAL A 47 1.51 -1.94 -1.36
C VAL A 47 2.84 -1.97 -0.63
N ARG A 48 3.94 -2.02 -1.37
CA ARG A 48 5.30 -1.89 -0.86
C ARG A 48 5.95 -0.63 -1.42
N ILE A 49 6.26 0.32 -0.55
CA ILE A 49 7.00 1.54 -0.90
C ILE A 49 8.46 1.34 -0.50
N VAL A 50 9.37 1.56 -1.44
CA VAL A 50 10.81 1.52 -1.20
C VAL A 50 11.38 2.90 -1.45
N SER A 51 12.03 3.48 -0.45
CA SER A 51 12.71 4.78 -0.53
C SER A 51 14.21 4.57 -0.39
N GLU A 52 14.93 4.84 -1.47
CA GLU A 52 16.38 4.78 -1.53
C GLU A 52 16.92 6.21 -1.50
N ILE A 53 17.57 6.59 -0.40
CA ILE A 53 18.15 7.93 -0.26
C ILE A 53 19.57 7.90 -0.85
N THR A 54 19.76 8.63 -1.92
CA THR A 54 21.06 8.70 -2.62
C THR A 54 21.86 9.94 -2.21
N GLU A 55 21.17 11.02 -1.84
CA GLU A 55 21.75 12.26 -1.33
C GLU A 55 20.75 12.95 -0.40
N SER A 56 21.22 13.55 0.69
CA SER A 56 20.38 14.22 1.68
C SER A 56 21.08 15.43 2.32
N ASN A 57 20.38 16.57 2.30
CA ASN A 57 20.74 17.75 3.08
C ASN A 57 19.46 18.42 3.60
N GLY A 58 18.73 17.70 4.45
CA GLY A 58 17.43 18.11 4.98
C GLY A 58 16.62 16.88 5.39
N SER A 59 15.29 16.99 5.40
CA SER A 59 14.41 15.89 5.84
C SER A 59 14.15 14.86 4.74
N SER A 60 15.02 13.86 4.64
CA SER A 60 14.84 12.72 3.74
C SER A 60 13.58 11.88 4.03
N SER A 61 13.13 11.84 5.30
CA SER A 61 11.87 11.16 5.67
C SER A 61 10.64 11.88 5.12
N MET A 62 10.61 13.20 5.16
CA MET A 62 9.50 13.98 4.59
C MET A 62 9.52 13.96 3.06
N ALA A 63 10.70 13.96 2.44
CA ALA A 63 10.83 13.68 1.01
C ALA A 63 10.28 12.29 0.64
N SER A 64 10.53 11.26 1.48
CA SER A 64 9.99 9.91 1.27
C SER A 64 8.46 9.86 1.42
N VAL A 65 7.86 10.66 2.30
CA VAL A 65 6.40 10.80 2.41
C VAL A 65 5.83 11.37 1.12
N CYS A 66 6.37 12.49 0.64
CA CYS A 66 5.91 13.13 -0.60
C CYS A 66 6.13 12.21 -1.81
N GLY A 67 7.33 11.66 -1.96
CA GLY A 67 7.67 10.75 -3.06
C GLY A 67 6.86 9.46 -3.04
N GLY A 68 6.62 8.87 -1.86
CA GLY A 68 5.78 7.70 -1.69
C GLY A 68 4.31 7.96 -2.08
N SER A 69 3.77 9.12 -1.73
CA SER A 69 2.44 9.55 -2.14
C SER A 69 2.32 9.69 -3.67
N LEU A 70 3.29 10.37 -4.30
CA LEU A 70 3.36 10.50 -5.76
C LEU A 70 3.51 9.14 -6.45
N ALA A 71 4.40 8.28 -5.94
CA ALA A 71 4.65 6.95 -6.50
C ALA A 71 3.42 6.05 -6.45
N MET A 72 2.64 6.10 -5.36
CA MET A 72 1.38 5.36 -5.26
C MET A 72 0.37 5.79 -6.31
N MET A 73 0.13 7.09 -6.49
CA MET A 73 -0.77 7.58 -7.54
C MET A 73 -0.28 7.20 -8.94
N ASN A 74 1.04 7.31 -9.17
CA ASN A 74 1.64 6.94 -10.45
C ASN A 74 1.51 5.45 -10.76
N ALA A 75 1.57 4.59 -9.73
CA ALA A 75 1.37 3.15 -9.86
C ALA A 75 -0.10 2.73 -10.00
N GLY A 76 -1.04 3.65 -9.87
CA GLY A 76 -2.48 3.37 -9.95
C GLY A 76 -3.12 2.92 -8.64
N VAL A 77 -2.45 3.15 -7.50
CA VAL A 77 -3.07 2.92 -6.19
C VAL A 77 -4.13 4.01 -5.97
N PRO A 78 -5.41 3.66 -5.73
CA PRO A 78 -6.48 4.63 -5.60
C PRO A 78 -6.50 5.29 -4.21
N ILE A 79 -5.39 5.97 -3.87
CA ILE A 79 -5.35 6.78 -2.66
C ILE A 79 -6.31 7.96 -2.78
N LYS A 80 -6.91 8.35 -1.65
CA LYS A 80 -7.95 9.40 -1.62
C LYS A 80 -7.42 10.78 -1.98
N GLU A 81 -6.22 11.10 -1.51
CA GLU A 81 -5.53 12.36 -1.74
C GLU A 81 -4.05 12.25 -1.39
N HIS A 82 -3.25 13.26 -1.78
CA HIS A 82 -1.84 13.30 -1.41
C HIS A 82 -1.61 13.56 0.07
N VAL A 83 -0.53 12.99 0.58
CA VAL A 83 0.09 13.38 1.84
C VAL A 83 1.42 14.07 1.53
N ALA A 84 1.58 15.29 2.04
CA ALA A 84 2.87 15.98 2.05
C ALA A 84 3.45 15.99 3.46
N GLY A 85 4.77 16.08 3.54
CA GLY A 85 5.51 16.22 4.79
C GLY A 85 6.46 17.39 4.72
N ILE A 86 6.67 18.05 5.87
CA ILE A 86 7.63 19.14 6.04
C ILE A 86 8.36 19.00 7.37
N ALA A 87 9.62 19.42 7.42
CA ALA A 87 10.41 19.50 8.64
C ALA A 87 10.56 20.97 9.06
N MET A 88 10.14 21.25 10.28
CA MET A 88 10.25 22.56 10.90
C MET A 88 11.40 22.55 11.88
N GLY A 89 12.08 23.69 12.00
CA GLY A 89 13.11 23.94 12.99
C GLY A 89 12.73 25.08 13.93
N LEU A 90 13.53 25.24 14.97
CA LEU A 90 13.42 26.34 15.90
C LEU A 90 14.82 26.82 16.27
N ILE A 91 14.99 28.13 16.32
CA ILE A 91 16.10 28.80 16.98
C ILE A 91 15.47 29.66 18.08
N MET A 92 15.86 29.45 19.33
CA MET A 92 15.26 30.08 20.48
C MET A 92 16.34 30.65 21.41
N GLU A 93 16.32 31.97 21.64
CA GLU A 93 17.14 32.60 22.67
C GLU A 93 16.42 32.59 24.04
N ASP A 94 15.13 32.89 24.02
CA ASP A 94 14.20 32.82 25.15
C ASP A 94 12.76 32.62 24.64
N GLU A 95 11.77 32.57 25.54
CA GLU A 95 10.35 32.32 25.19
C GLU A 95 9.73 33.42 24.31
N ASP A 96 10.24 34.66 24.35
CA ASP A 96 9.75 35.79 23.57
C ASP A 96 10.58 36.00 22.29
N ASN A 97 11.82 35.50 22.24
CA ASN A 97 12.76 35.68 21.15
C ASN A 97 13.10 34.32 20.51
N TYR A 98 12.30 33.95 19.52
CA TYR A 98 12.51 32.72 18.75
C TYR A 98 12.14 32.89 17.28
N ALA A 99 12.68 32.00 16.44
CA ALA A 99 12.34 31.89 15.03
C ALA A 99 11.99 30.45 14.65
N VAL A 100 10.81 30.25 14.08
CA VAL A 100 10.44 28.96 13.49
C VAL A 100 10.91 28.91 12.05
N LEU A 101 11.64 27.86 11.70
CA LEU A 101 12.19 27.63 10.38
C LEU A 101 11.35 26.58 9.63
N SER A 102 11.16 26.78 8.32
CA SER A 102 10.43 25.86 7.46
C SER A 102 11.38 25.13 6.53
N ASP A 103 11.18 23.81 6.35
CA ASP A 103 11.97 22.94 5.46
C ASP A 103 13.46 23.04 5.74
N ILE A 104 13.83 22.65 6.95
CA ILE A 104 15.16 22.84 7.49
C ILE A 104 16.23 21.99 6.78
N LEU A 105 17.41 22.60 6.62
CA LEU A 105 18.64 21.95 6.17
C LEU A 105 19.28 21.11 7.30
N GLY A 106 20.20 20.23 6.94
CA GLY A 106 20.92 19.41 7.92
C GLY A 106 21.70 20.21 8.97
N THR A 107 22.25 21.38 8.63
CA THR A 107 22.90 22.30 9.56
C THR A 107 21.92 22.95 10.52
N GLU A 108 20.72 23.28 10.05
CA GLU A 108 19.64 23.86 10.87
C GLU A 108 19.03 22.82 11.80
N ASP A 109 18.92 21.55 11.38
CA ASP A 109 18.60 20.43 12.25
C ASP A 109 19.69 20.26 13.33
N PHE A 110 20.96 20.26 12.96
CA PHE A 110 22.05 20.01 13.89
C PHE A 110 22.21 21.12 14.95
N LEU A 111 22.13 22.39 14.54
CA LEU A 111 22.34 23.55 15.39
C LEU A 111 21.07 24.06 16.06
N GLY A 112 19.90 23.75 15.52
CA GLY A 112 18.63 24.24 16.02
C GLY A 112 18.17 23.55 17.30
N ASP A 113 17.15 24.11 17.92
CA ASP A 113 16.59 23.70 19.21
C ASP A 113 15.45 22.68 19.07
N MET A 114 14.92 22.50 17.86
CA MET A 114 13.81 21.61 17.54
C MET A 114 13.94 21.05 16.12
N ASP A 115 13.69 19.75 15.95
CA ASP A 115 13.33 19.10 14.69
C ASP A 115 11.86 18.61 14.80
N PHE A 116 10.97 19.25 14.06
CA PHE A 116 9.54 18.98 14.12
C PHE A 116 8.99 18.63 12.75
N LYS A 117 8.75 17.33 12.53
CA LYS A 117 8.22 16.81 11.29
C LYS A 117 6.71 16.68 11.34
N VAL A 118 6.03 17.25 10.36
CA VAL A 118 4.57 17.24 10.23
C VAL A 118 4.19 16.74 8.85
N ALA A 119 3.43 15.64 8.82
CA ALA A 119 2.89 15.08 7.59
C ALA A 119 1.36 15.07 7.62
N GLY A 120 0.72 15.22 6.47
CA GLY A 120 -0.73 15.16 6.37
C GLY A 120 -1.28 15.55 5.00
N THR A 121 -2.59 15.44 4.87
CA THR A 121 -3.38 15.86 3.71
C THR A 121 -3.75 17.35 3.81
N LYS A 122 -4.53 17.84 2.87
CA LYS A 122 -5.08 19.23 2.99
C LYS A 122 -6.02 19.38 4.19
N ASP A 123 -6.68 18.31 4.61
CA ASP A 123 -7.73 18.35 5.63
C ASP A 123 -7.21 18.06 7.06
N GLY A 124 -6.00 17.51 7.20
CA GLY A 124 -5.48 17.20 8.51
C GLY A 124 -4.08 16.58 8.55
N ILE A 125 -3.60 16.37 9.77
CA ILE A 125 -2.29 15.79 10.07
C ILE A 125 -2.46 14.27 10.20
N SER A 126 -1.62 13.51 9.50
CA SER A 126 -1.57 12.04 9.58
C SER A 126 -0.48 11.52 10.50
N ALA A 127 0.64 12.24 10.61
CA ALA A 127 1.73 11.90 11.51
C ALA A 127 2.56 13.12 11.90
N ILE A 128 3.13 13.04 13.10
CA ILE A 128 4.12 13.99 13.62
C ILE A 128 5.29 13.25 14.25
N GLN A 129 6.45 13.90 14.24
CA GLN A 129 7.62 13.56 15.05
C GLN A 129 8.22 14.85 15.60
N LEU A 130 8.40 14.93 16.90
CA LEU A 130 9.01 16.07 17.58
C LEU A 130 10.27 15.60 18.31
N ASP A 131 11.38 16.23 18.03
CA ASP A 131 12.64 16.09 18.74
C ASP A 131 13.08 17.45 19.28
N LEU A 132 13.24 17.55 20.59
CA LEU A 132 13.59 18.80 21.29
C LEU A 132 14.98 18.68 21.88
N LYS A 133 15.80 19.72 21.68
CA LYS A 133 17.13 19.87 22.30
C LYS A 133 17.11 20.87 23.47
N VAL A 134 15.93 21.42 23.77
CA VAL A 134 15.64 22.30 24.92
C VAL A 134 14.74 21.58 25.91
N PRO A 135 14.71 21.99 27.20
CA PRO A 135 13.92 21.31 28.24
C PRO A 135 12.41 21.28 27.99
N GLY A 136 11.88 22.19 27.17
CA GLY A 136 10.47 22.29 26.82
C GLY A 136 10.18 23.47 25.93
N LEU A 137 8.96 23.50 25.40
CA LEU A 137 8.43 24.61 24.60
C LEU A 137 7.12 25.09 25.18
N SER A 138 6.84 26.39 25.07
CA SER A 138 5.52 26.94 25.35
C SER A 138 4.50 26.46 24.31
N MET A 139 3.23 26.43 24.69
CA MET A 139 2.14 26.07 23.76
C MET A 139 2.02 27.06 22.61
N ASP A 140 2.41 28.32 22.80
CA ASP A 140 2.37 29.35 21.77
C ASP A 140 3.43 29.08 20.69
N VAL A 141 4.66 28.73 21.08
CA VAL A 141 5.72 28.34 20.14
C VAL A 141 5.30 27.12 19.32
N LEU A 142 4.75 26.09 19.97
CA LEU A 142 4.30 24.88 19.30
C LEU A 142 3.13 25.15 18.34
N SER A 143 2.18 25.99 18.74
CA SER A 143 1.05 26.41 17.90
C SER A 143 1.52 27.17 16.66
N ASN A 144 2.46 28.10 16.83
CA ASN A 144 3.06 28.84 15.72
C ASN A 144 3.81 27.91 14.77
N ALA A 145 4.56 26.94 15.29
CA ALA A 145 5.26 25.95 14.46
C ALA A 145 4.26 25.08 13.66
N LEU A 146 3.16 24.64 14.26
CA LEU A 146 2.11 23.90 13.58
C LEU A 146 1.40 24.71 12.49
N GLU A 147 1.10 25.98 12.77
CA GLU A 147 0.48 26.87 11.78
C GLU A 147 1.42 27.11 10.58
N GLN A 148 2.70 27.36 10.85
CA GLN A 148 3.70 27.54 9.80
C GLN A 148 3.92 26.23 9.02
N ALA A 149 3.97 25.08 9.69
CA ALA A 149 4.01 23.77 9.05
C ALA A 149 2.80 23.50 8.14
N ASN A 150 1.61 23.93 8.57
CA ASN A 150 0.41 23.83 7.73
C ASN A 150 0.54 24.63 6.44
N LYS A 151 1.03 25.87 6.50
CA LYS A 151 1.25 26.70 5.30
C LYS A 151 2.27 26.04 4.36
N GLY A 152 3.39 25.56 4.88
CA GLY A 152 4.42 24.88 4.09
C GLY A 152 3.92 23.57 3.46
N ARG A 153 3.20 22.77 4.23
CA ARG A 153 2.62 21.51 3.76
C ARG A 153 1.59 21.70 2.66
N LEU A 154 0.71 22.70 2.79
CA LEU A 154 -0.26 23.06 1.74
C LEU A 154 0.42 23.55 0.46
N HIS A 155 1.53 24.30 0.58
CA HIS A 155 2.35 24.68 -0.57
C HIS A 155 2.92 23.45 -1.28
N ILE A 156 3.52 22.53 -0.54
CA ILE A 156 4.09 21.27 -1.10
C ILE A 156 2.98 20.44 -1.78
N LEU A 157 1.82 20.30 -1.16
CA LEU A 157 0.65 19.62 -1.77
C LEU A 157 0.25 20.28 -3.10
N GLY A 158 0.30 21.61 -3.18
CA GLY A 158 0.04 22.35 -4.42
C GLY A 158 1.04 22.00 -5.53
N GLU A 159 2.33 21.86 -5.21
CA GLU A 159 3.35 21.43 -6.18
C GLU A 159 3.19 19.95 -6.58
N MET A 160 2.89 19.07 -5.62
CA MET A 160 2.62 17.65 -5.89
C MET A 160 1.42 17.46 -6.83
N ASN A 161 0.34 18.21 -6.63
CA ASN A 161 -0.87 18.17 -7.47
C ASN A 161 -0.62 18.68 -8.90
N LYS A 162 0.38 19.53 -9.13
CA LYS A 162 0.78 19.92 -10.50
C LYS A 162 1.45 18.76 -11.26
N ALA A 163 2.13 17.85 -10.53
CA ALA A 163 2.78 16.69 -11.12
C ALA A 163 1.78 15.56 -11.41
N ILE A 164 0.94 15.24 -10.43
CA ILE A 164 -0.11 14.22 -10.55
C ILE A 164 -1.22 14.55 -9.55
N ASP A 165 -2.46 14.73 -10.01
CA ASP A 165 -3.61 15.15 -9.20
C ASP A 165 -4.60 14.01 -8.93
N LYS A 166 -4.47 12.90 -9.60
CA LYS A 166 -5.31 11.71 -9.47
C LYS A 166 -4.52 10.44 -9.81
N PRO A 167 -4.90 9.30 -9.24
CA PRO A 167 -4.26 8.03 -9.55
C PRO A 167 -4.34 7.69 -11.04
N ASN A 168 -3.24 7.21 -11.59
CA ASN A 168 -3.19 6.66 -12.94
C ASN A 168 -4.03 5.37 -13.04
N ALA A 169 -4.31 4.92 -14.24
CA ALA A 169 -4.81 3.58 -14.46
C ALA A 169 -3.77 2.55 -14.02
N LEU A 170 -4.25 1.42 -13.48
CA LEU A 170 -3.36 0.31 -13.14
C LEU A 170 -2.59 -0.16 -14.38
N SER A 171 -1.32 -0.52 -14.19
CA SER A 171 -0.50 -1.03 -15.29
C SER A 171 -1.16 -2.23 -15.98
N PRO A 172 -1.15 -2.33 -17.31
CA PRO A 172 -1.65 -3.51 -18.02
C PRO A 172 -0.85 -4.79 -17.71
N TYR A 173 0.35 -4.63 -17.15
CA TYR A 173 1.19 -5.75 -16.70
C TYR A 173 0.98 -6.10 -15.21
N ALA A 174 0.15 -5.34 -14.50
CA ALA A 174 -0.20 -5.70 -13.13
C ALA A 174 -1.08 -6.95 -13.12
N PRO A 175 -0.84 -7.92 -12.21
CA PRO A 175 -1.74 -9.04 -12.04
C PRO A 175 -3.16 -8.56 -11.80
N GLN A 176 -4.12 -9.17 -12.45
CA GLN A 176 -5.54 -8.87 -12.21
C GLN A 176 -6.01 -9.67 -11.00
N ILE A 177 -6.60 -9.01 -10.02
CA ILE A 177 -7.08 -9.63 -8.78
C ILE A 177 -8.56 -9.29 -8.60
N GLU A 178 -9.34 -10.30 -8.27
CA GLU A 178 -10.74 -10.14 -7.88
C GLU A 178 -11.03 -10.98 -6.64
N SER A 179 -11.77 -10.41 -5.70
CA SER A 179 -12.17 -11.07 -4.47
C SER A 179 -13.70 -11.10 -4.36
N PHE A 180 -14.25 -12.25 -4.01
CA PHE A 180 -15.68 -12.45 -3.79
C PHE A 180 -15.91 -13.45 -2.67
N LYS A 181 -17.13 -13.49 -2.13
CA LYS A 181 -17.52 -14.45 -1.08
C LYS A 181 -18.25 -15.64 -1.66
N ILE A 182 -17.96 -16.81 -1.09
CA ILE A 182 -18.72 -18.05 -1.28
C ILE A 182 -19.27 -18.49 0.08
N ASP A 183 -20.27 -19.35 0.06
CA ASP A 183 -20.77 -19.99 1.26
C ASP A 183 -19.71 -20.88 1.89
N LYS A 184 -19.59 -20.85 3.22
CA LYS A 184 -18.56 -21.60 3.94
C LYS A 184 -18.64 -23.11 3.75
N ASP A 185 -19.83 -23.64 3.58
CA ASP A 185 -20.06 -25.07 3.28
C ASP A 185 -19.54 -25.50 1.91
N LYS A 186 -19.35 -24.55 0.97
CA LYS A 186 -18.78 -24.77 -0.36
C LYS A 186 -17.24 -24.74 -0.40
N ILE A 187 -16.59 -24.26 0.67
CA ILE A 187 -15.10 -24.21 0.75
C ILE A 187 -14.51 -25.60 0.55
N GLY A 188 -15.07 -26.61 1.22
CA GLY A 188 -14.63 -28.00 1.10
C GLY A 188 -14.74 -28.55 -0.32
N ALA A 189 -15.80 -28.20 -1.04
CA ALA A 189 -15.98 -28.61 -2.45
C ALA A 189 -14.97 -27.91 -3.38
N LEU A 190 -14.68 -26.64 -3.15
CA LEU A 190 -13.70 -25.88 -3.94
C LEU A 190 -12.28 -26.39 -3.72
N ILE A 191 -11.89 -26.70 -2.48
CA ILE A 191 -10.58 -27.26 -2.16
C ILE A 191 -10.47 -28.69 -2.70
N GLY A 192 -11.49 -29.51 -2.49
CA GLY A 192 -11.53 -30.92 -2.84
C GLY A 192 -10.63 -31.82 -1.97
N PRO A 193 -10.73 -33.15 -2.12
CA PRO A 193 -9.93 -34.11 -1.35
C PRO A 193 -8.42 -33.89 -1.52
N GLY A 194 -7.72 -33.58 -0.43
CA GLY A 194 -6.29 -33.28 -0.45
C GLY A 194 -5.87 -32.09 -1.31
N GLY A 195 -6.78 -31.15 -1.57
CA GLY A 195 -6.52 -29.97 -2.40
C GLY A 195 -6.54 -30.22 -3.91
N LYS A 196 -7.11 -31.36 -4.35
CA LYS A 196 -7.08 -31.78 -5.77
C LYS A 196 -7.83 -30.81 -6.67
N ASN A 197 -9.02 -30.35 -6.25
CA ASN A 197 -9.86 -29.48 -7.08
C ASN A 197 -9.23 -28.09 -7.26
N ILE A 198 -8.77 -27.47 -6.16
CA ILE A 198 -8.16 -26.15 -6.23
C ILE A 198 -6.87 -26.16 -7.06
N LYS A 199 -6.05 -27.22 -6.96
CA LYS A 199 -4.86 -27.37 -7.80
C LYS A 199 -5.21 -27.47 -9.27
N ALA A 200 -6.19 -28.31 -9.62
CA ALA A 200 -6.63 -28.44 -11.00
C ALA A 200 -7.21 -27.12 -11.56
N LEU A 201 -7.97 -26.38 -10.76
CA LEU A 201 -8.48 -25.05 -11.14
C LEU A 201 -7.34 -24.06 -11.41
N GLN A 202 -6.34 -24.00 -10.52
CA GLN A 202 -5.19 -23.12 -10.67
C GLN A 202 -4.35 -23.44 -11.91
N GLU A 203 -4.13 -24.73 -12.17
CA GLU A 203 -3.41 -25.20 -13.36
C GLU A 203 -4.19 -24.93 -14.66
N ASN A 204 -5.50 -25.22 -14.70
CA ASN A 204 -6.34 -25.06 -15.90
C ASN A 204 -6.55 -23.58 -16.27
N ALA A 205 -6.71 -22.70 -15.29
CA ALA A 205 -6.96 -21.28 -15.52
C ALA A 205 -5.67 -20.43 -15.44
N GLU A 206 -4.52 -21.04 -15.17
CA GLU A 206 -3.24 -20.33 -14.96
C GLU A 206 -3.38 -19.16 -13.96
N CYS A 207 -3.94 -19.44 -12.79
CA CYS A 207 -4.24 -18.48 -11.76
C CYS A 207 -3.75 -18.93 -10.38
N VAL A 208 -3.78 -18.01 -9.43
CA VAL A 208 -3.58 -18.30 -7.99
C VAL A 208 -4.90 -18.04 -7.27
N ILE A 209 -5.33 -19.00 -6.45
CA ILE A 209 -6.57 -18.94 -5.68
C ILE A 209 -6.20 -19.02 -4.20
N ASN A 210 -6.61 -18.03 -3.41
CA ASN A 210 -6.53 -18.03 -1.96
C ASN A 210 -7.95 -18.06 -1.39
N ILE A 211 -8.15 -18.84 -0.33
CA ILE A 211 -9.44 -18.99 0.34
C ILE A 211 -9.23 -18.72 1.83
N GLU A 212 -10.05 -17.84 2.40
CA GLU A 212 -10.06 -17.55 3.82
C GLU A 212 -11.19 -18.32 4.53
N ASP A 213 -11.04 -18.54 5.82
CA ASP A 213 -12.02 -19.30 6.63
C ASP A 213 -13.41 -18.64 6.71
N ASP A 214 -13.50 -17.38 6.37
CA ASP A 214 -14.77 -16.64 6.32
C ASP A 214 -15.53 -16.82 5.00
N GLY A 215 -14.96 -17.53 4.02
CA GLY A 215 -15.50 -17.74 2.70
C GLY A 215 -15.04 -16.73 1.65
N THR A 216 -14.12 -15.82 1.99
CA THR A 216 -13.53 -14.92 0.99
C THR A 216 -12.59 -15.69 0.08
N VAL A 217 -12.83 -15.61 -1.23
CA VAL A 217 -12.00 -16.19 -2.28
C VAL A 217 -11.34 -15.07 -3.06
N SER A 218 -10.02 -15.03 -3.08
CA SER A 218 -9.22 -14.09 -3.87
C SER A 218 -8.56 -14.83 -5.03
N VAL A 219 -8.83 -14.39 -6.25
CA VAL A 219 -8.28 -14.97 -7.48
C VAL A 219 -7.36 -13.97 -8.14
N SER A 220 -6.14 -14.38 -8.46
CA SER A 220 -5.13 -13.57 -9.12
C SER A 220 -4.69 -14.24 -10.41
N ALA A 221 -4.67 -13.51 -11.52
CA ALA A 221 -4.23 -13.99 -12.83
C ALA A 221 -3.43 -12.91 -13.59
N GLU A 222 -2.63 -13.35 -14.55
CA GLU A 222 -1.78 -12.47 -15.36
C GLU A 222 -2.56 -11.44 -16.18
N ASN A 223 -3.78 -11.80 -16.61
CA ASN A 223 -4.64 -10.92 -17.41
C ASN A 223 -6.12 -11.18 -17.13
N LYS A 224 -6.98 -10.27 -17.63
CA LYS A 224 -8.42 -10.32 -17.39
C LYS A 224 -9.08 -11.60 -17.97
N ALA A 225 -8.63 -12.08 -19.11
CA ALA A 225 -9.22 -13.28 -19.72
C ALA A 225 -8.98 -14.54 -18.87
N LYS A 226 -7.76 -14.70 -18.32
CA LYS A 226 -7.44 -15.79 -17.38
C LYS A 226 -8.22 -15.66 -16.09
N LEU A 227 -8.35 -14.43 -15.58
CA LEU A 227 -9.13 -14.15 -14.37
C LEU A 227 -10.61 -14.52 -14.54
N ASP A 228 -11.25 -14.07 -15.62
CA ASP A 228 -12.66 -14.35 -15.90
C ASP A 228 -12.90 -15.86 -16.08
N ASN A 229 -11.98 -16.57 -16.76
CA ASN A 229 -12.01 -18.01 -16.88
C ASN A 229 -11.92 -18.71 -15.50
N ALA A 230 -10.99 -18.29 -14.64
CA ALA A 230 -10.85 -18.82 -13.29
C ALA A 230 -12.11 -18.61 -12.46
N ILE A 231 -12.68 -17.41 -12.47
CA ILE A 231 -13.93 -17.08 -11.76
C ILE A 231 -15.09 -17.92 -12.27
N SER A 232 -15.20 -18.11 -13.58
CA SER A 232 -16.24 -18.95 -14.17
C SER A 232 -16.14 -20.40 -13.71
N GLN A 233 -14.92 -20.98 -13.70
CA GLN A 233 -14.69 -22.35 -13.23
C GLN A 233 -14.99 -22.47 -11.72
N ILE A 234 -14.59 -21.49 -10.90
CA ILE A 234 -14.89 -21.50 -9.45
C ILE A 234 -16.41 -21.47 -9.24
N LYS A 235 -17.12 -20.57 -9.93
CA LYS A 235 -18.59 -20.49 -9.85
C LYS A 235 -19.26 -21.81 -10.25
N ALA A 236 -18.77 -22.49 -11.26
CA ALA A 236 -19.30 -23.80 -11.65
C ALA A 236 -19.12 -24.89 -10.58
N VAL A 237 -18.10 -24.77 -9.72
CA VAL A 237 -17.88 -25.69 -8.59
C VAL A 237 -18.76 -25.35 -7.39
N VAL A 238 -18.92 -24.06 -7.06
CA VAL A 238 -19.57 -23.61 -5.81
C VAL A 238 -21.06 -23.34 -5.95
N GLN A 239 -21.51 -22.96 -7.16
CA GLN A 239 -22.93 -22.71 -7.43
C GLN A 239 -23.63 -23.98 -7.92
N ASP A 240 -24.85 -24.17 -7.47
CA ASP A 240 -25.65 -25.26 -8.03
C ASP A 240 -26.11 -24.88 -9.44
N PRO A 241 -26.02 -25.82 -10.41
CA PRO A 241 -26.41 -25.54 -11.79
C PRO A 241 -27.87 -25.12 -11.89
N GLU A 242 -28.12 -24.01 -12.53
CA GLU A 242 -29.48 -23.60 -12.84
C GLU A 242 -30.00 -24.35 -14.09
N VAL A 243 -31.30 -24.64 -14.12
CA VAL A 243 -31.91 -25.29 -15.26
C VAL A 243 -31.78 -24.41 -16.51
N GLY A 244 -31.15 -24.93 -17.55
CA GLY A 244 -30.87 -24.22 -18.80
C GLY A 244 -29.44 -23.71 -18.94
N THR A 245 -28.58 -23.86 -17.92
CA THR A 245 -27.14 -23.53 -18.04
C THR A 245 -26.41 -24.56 -18.92
N ILE A 246 -25.61 -24.08 -19.85
CA ILE A 246 -24.80 -24.91 -20.74
C ILE A 246 -23.37 -24.95 -20.23
N PHE A 247 -22.82 -26.14 -20.10
CA PHE A 247 -21.43 -26.38 -19.67
C PHE A 247 -20.68 -27.16 -20.74
N ASP A 248 -19.41 -26.84 -20.94
CA ASP A 248 -18.48 -27.71 -21.63
C ASP A 248 -17.98 -28.78 -20.66
N GLY A 249 -18.25 -30.04 -20.94
CA GLY A 249 -17.93 -31.15 -20.04
C GLY A 249 -17.08 -32.23 -20.71
N LYS A 250 -16.30 -32.93 -19.89
CA LYS A 250 -15.51 -34.08 -20.32
C LYS A 250 -16.19 -35.39 -19.92
N VAL A 251 -16.41 -36.29 -20.89
CA VAL A 251 -16.94 -37.61 -20.60
C VAL A 251 -15.88 -38.41 -19.77
N THR A 252 -16.27 -38.76 -18.55
CA THR A 252 -15.39 -39.50 -17.60
C THR A 252 -15.66 -40.97 -17.65
N LYS A 253 -16.92 -41.40 -17.89
CA LYS A 253 -17.31 -42.80 -17.94
C LYS A 253 -18.52 -43.02 -18.85
N ILE A 254 -18.50 -44.10 -19.61
CA ILE A 254 -19.63 -44.51 -20.43
C ILE A 254 -20.16 -45.85 -19.87
N LEU A 255 -21.46 -45.93 -19.66
CA LEU A 255 -22.18 -47.09 -19.19
C LEU A 255 -23.32 -47.43 -20.19
N ASP A 256 -23.92 -48.61 -20.04
CA ASP A 256 -24.99 -49.05 -20.92
C ASP A 256 -26.24 -48.18 -20.95
N PHE A 257 -26.47 -47.37 -19.91
CA PHE A 257 -27.59 -46.47 -19.75
C PHE A 257 -27.28 -44.99 -19.98
N GLY A 258 -26.02 -44.63 -20.22
CA GLY A 258 -25.64 -43.23 -20.43
C GLY A 258 -24.17 -42.94 -20.22
N ALA A 259 -23.77 -41.66 -20.18
CA ALA A 259 -22.41 -41.23 -19.95
C ALA A 259 -22.38 -40.30 -18.75
N PHE A 260 -21.36 -40.42 -17.90
CA PHE A 260 -21.04 -39.43 -16.89
C PHE A 260 -20.15 -38.34 -17.50
N VAL A 261 -20.52 -37.11 -17.25
CA VAL A 261 -19.82 -35.94 -17.80
C VAL A 261 -19.36 -35.07 -16.65
N GLU A 262 -18.09 -34.88 -16.50
CA GLU A 262 -17.50 -33.91 -15.57
C GLU A 262 -17.61 -32.52 -16.22
N PHE A 263 -18.44 -31.65 -15.64
CA PHE A 263 -18.69 -30.27 -16.12
C PHE A 263 -17.97 -29.21 -15.29
N ALA A 264 -17.42 -29.58 -14.13
CA ALA A 264 -16.48 -28.79 -13.32
C ALA A 264 -15.62 -29.74 -12.49
N PRO A 265 -14.42 -29.32 -12.03
CA PRO A 265 -13.55 -30.18 -11.23
C PRO A 265 -14.26 -30.77 -10.02
N GLY A 266 -14.38 -32.14 -10.01
CA GLY A 266 -15.09 -32.88 -8.99
C GLY A 266 -16.61 -32.86 -9.04
N ARG A 267 -17.22 -32.34 -10.11
CA ARG A 267 -18.67 -32.37 -10.33
C ARG A 267 -19.03 -33.10 -11.62
N GLU A 268 -19.72 -34.19 -11.45
CA GLU A 268 -20.21 -35.07 -12.55
C GLU A 268 -21.75 -35.09 -12.60
N GLY A 269 -22.30 -35.21 -13.77
CA GLY A 269 -23.73 -35.36 -14.00
C GLY A 269 -24.04 -36.35 -15.10
#